data_a98a34b9c44412004268e4adf59202f8
#
_entry.id   a98a34b9c44412004268e4adf59202f8
#
_cell.length_a   1.000
_cell.length_b   1.000
_cell.length_c   1.000
_cell.angle_alpha   90.00
_cell.angle_beta   90.00
_cell.angle_gamma   90.00
#
_symmetry.space_group_name_H-M   'P 1'
#
loop_
_entity.id
_entity.type
_entity.pdbx_description
1 polymer ?
#
loop_
_entity_poly.entity_id
_entity_poly.type
_entity_poly.pdbx_seq_one_letter_code
_entity_poly.pdbx_strand_id
1 'polypeptide(L)'
;LTARGVIEAVGAEAAARAAEASEVWDFGDQTLLPGLIDCHNHLSLDPTLDNYLHRMNDPLPELTIRAINSMKVDLMAGVTTSRCLGDKGFLDIACRKASAAGTLLGPRLLVATRGIRAPHGHGFVGYPFGGVEQIRSAVRENLQAGADLITLYTTGTLRGTRQTLHFYSSEEIQAAVAE
;
A
#
# COMPACT_ATOMS: atom_id res chain seq x y z
N LEU A 1 8.88 28.40 -1.04
CA LEU A 1 7.93 28.93 -2.01
C LEU A 1 7.42 27.80 -2.91
N THR A 2 6.12 27.69 -3.02
CA THR A 2 5.49 26.68 -3.90
C THR A 2 4.47 27.34 -4.80
N ALA A 3 4.33 26.83 -6.03
CA ALA A 3 3.28 27.23 -6.94
C ALA A 3 2.76 26.01 -7.70
N ARG A 4 1.44 25.90 -7.82
CA ARG A 4 0.77 24.80 -8.54
C ARG A 4 1.24 23.41 -8.13
N GLY A 5 1.52 23.20 -6.81
CA GLY A 5 2.00 21.94 -6.27
C GLY A 5 3.48 21.65 -6.51
N VAL A 6 4.25 22.60 -7.00
CA VAL A 6 5.69 22.45 -7.25
C VAL A 6 6.47 23.36 -6.30
N ILE A 7 7.57 22.85 -5.74
CA ILE A 7 8.52 23.66 -4.96
C ILE A 7 9.36 24.47 -5.97
N GLU A 8 9.23 25.80 -5.95
CA GLU A 8 9.95 26.69 -6.85
C GLU A 8 11.23 27.27 -6.23
N ALA A 9 11.24 27.48 -4.91
CA ALA A 9 12.42 28.00 -4.21
C ALA A 9 12.44 27.52 -2.75
N VAL A 10 13.62 27.41 -2.17
CA VAL A 10 13.87 27.04 -0.78
C VAL A 10 14.90 27.97 -0.14
N GLY A 11 14.92 28.05 1.20
CA GLY A 11 15.90 28.83 1.96
C GLY A 11 15.86 30.33 1.65
N ALA A 12 17.03 30.97 1.55
CA ALA A 12 17.17 32.42 1.36
C ALA A 12 16.50 32.91 0.07
N GLU A 13 16.51 32.14 -1.00
CA GLU A 13 15.82 32.47 -2.27
C GLU A 13 14.31 32.55 -2.06
N ALA A 14 13.72 31.58 -1.36
CA ALA A 14 12.30 31.63 -1.03
C ALA A 14 11.95 32.81 -0.15
N ALA A 15 12.80 33.16 0.82
CA ALA A 15 12.61 34.31 1.69
C ALA A 15 12.64 35.63 0.90
N ALA A 16 13.57 35.76 -0.06
CA ALA A 16 13.66 36.94 -0.93
C ALA A 16 12.41 37.14 -1.82
N ARG A 17 11.71 36.04 -2.14
CA ARG A 17 10.50 36.03 -2.97
C ARG A 17 9.20 35.94 -2.16
N ALA A 18 9.26 36.11 -0.83
CA ALA A 18 8.08 35.98 0.04
C ALA A 18 6.92 36.91 -0.34
N ALA A 19 7.21 38.11 -0.87
CA ALA A 19 6.21 39.06 -1.34
C ALA A 19 5.41 38.57 -2.58
N GLU A 20 5.88 37.55 -3.29
CA GLU A 20 5.16 36.94 -4.41
C GLU A 20 4.09 35.95 -3.94
N ALA A 21 4.17 35.50 -2.68
CA ALA A 21 3.25 34.50 -2.15
C ALA A 21 1.86 35.11 -1.85
N SER A 22 0.81 34.42 -2.27
CA SER A 22 -0.57 34.77 -1.91
C SER A 22 -0.91 34.43 -0.46
N GLU A 23 -0.18 33.47 0.13
CA GLU A 23 -0.35 33.00 1.49
C GLU A 23 1.00 32.60 2.09
N VAL A 24 1.24 32.91 3.34
CA VAL A 24 2.46 32.54 4.07
C VAL A 24 2.07 31.80 5.35
N TRP A 25 2.62 30.60 5.50
CA TRP A 25 2.46 29.79 6.70
C TRP A 25 3.74 29.83 7.52
N ASP A 26 3.65 30.38 8.72
CA ASP A 26 4.76 30.42 9.67
C ASP A 26 4.60 29.28 10.68
N PHE A 27 5.53 28.33 10.64
CA PHE A 27 5.56 27.18 11.56
C PHE A 27 6.51 27.40 12.75
N GLY A 28 7.05 28.61 12.93
CA GLY A 28 8.01 28.93 13.99
C GLY A 28 9.26 28.07 13.90
N ASP A 29 9.61 27.41 15.02
CA ASP A 29 10.81 26.55 15.11
C ASP A 29 10.61 25.12 14.57
N GLN A 30 9.50 24.84 13.89
CA GLN A 30 9.24 23.52 13.32
C GLN A 30 10.03 23.29 12.03
N THR A 31 10.34 22.04 11.75
CA THR A 31 10.98 21.63 10.50
C THR A 31 9.94 21.08 9.53
N LEU A 32 9.85 21.66 8.35
CA LEU A 32 9.02 21.16 7.26
C LEU A 32 9.78 20.07 6.51
N LEU A 33 9.18 18.90 6.41
CA LEU A 33 9.69 17.74 5.69
C LEU A 33 8.75 17.37 4.54
N PRO A 34 9.25 16.71 3.48
CA PRO A 34 8.38 15.99 2.56
C PRO A 34 7.53 14.97 3.30
N GLY A 35 6.32 14.71 2.82
CA GLY A 35 5.49 13.65 3.39
C GLY A 35 6.19 12.30 3.35
N LEU A 36 5.99 11.48 4.37
CA LEU A 36 6.56 10.14 4.48
C LEU A 36 5.98 9.22 3.40
N ILE A 37 6.80 8.25 2.99
CA ILE A 37 6.40 7.21 2.04
C ILE A 37 6.50 5.87 2.74
N ASP A 38 5.36 5.19 2.93
CA ASP A 38 5.34 3.80 3.37
C ASP A 38 5.41 2.88 2.15
N CYS A 39 6.50 2.12 2.06
CA CYS A 39 6.75 1.21 0.94
C CYS A 39 6.19 -0.20 1.15
N HIS A 40 5.60 -0.51 2.31
CA HIS A 40 5.07 -1.85 2.61
C HIS A 40 3.87 -1.78 3.55
N ASN A 41 2.69 -1.62 3.01
CA ASN A 41 1.44 -1.49 3.74
C ASN A 41 0.40 -2.55 3.32
N HIS A 42 -0.55 -2.81 4.20
CA HIS A 42 -1.76 -3.60 3.97
C HIS A 42 -2.92 -2.86 4.63
N LEU A 43 -3.79 -2.23 3.85
CA LEU A 43 -4.78 -1.27 4.37
C LEU A 43 -5.76 -1.89 5.37
N SER A 44 -6.20 -3.13 5.12
CA SER A 44 -7.18 -3.80 5.99
C SER A 44 -6.56 -4.61 7.12
N LEU A 45 -5.22 -4.68 7.23
CA LEU A 45 -4.50 -5.34 8.30
C LEU A 45 -4.32 -4.37 9.48
N ASP A 46 -4.98 -4.65 10.59
CA ASP A 46 -4.89 -3.83 11.79
C ASP A 46 -4.22 -4.63 12.93
N PRO A 47 -2.94 -4.36 13.22
CA PRO A 47 -2.18 -5.10 14.24
C PRO A 47 -2.63 -4.81 15.67
N THR A 48 -3.48 -3.81 15.90
CA THR A 48 -4.03 -3.49 17.22
C THR A 48 -5.17 -4.42 17.62
N LEU A 49 -5.74 -5.16 16.65
CA LEU A 49 -6.83 -6.09 16.91
C LEU A 49 -6.33 -7.44 17.45
N ASP A 50 -7.04 -7.99 18.41
CA ASP A 50 -6.83 -9.37 18.82
C ASP A 50 -6.99 -10.32 17.62
N ASN A 51 -6.05 -11.27 17.49
CA ASN A 51 -6.02 -12.20 16.36
C ASN A 51 -6.04 -11.53 14.97
N TYR A 52 -5.39 -10.37 14.81
CA TYR A 52 -5.44 -9.52 13.62
C TYR A 52 -5.23 -10.28 12.30
N LEU A 53 -4.37 -11.31 12.26
CA LEU A 53 -4.18 -12.14 11.07
C LEU A 53 -5.44 -12.93 10.69
N HIS A 54 -6.17 -13.40 11.69
CA HIS A 54 -7.43 -14.15 11.49
C HIS A 54 -8.54 -13.21 11.00
N ARG A 55 -8.49 -11.95 11.46
CA ARG A 55 -9.42 -10.89 11.08
C ARG A 55 -9.32 -10.49 9.60
N MET A 56 -8.29 -10.94 8.87
CA MET A 56 -8.23 -10.83 7.41
C MET A 56 -9.25 -11.70 6.67
N ASN A 57 -9.99 -12.56 7.38
CA ASN A 57 -11.11 -13.32 6.84
C ASN A 57 -12.48 -12.69 7.18
N ASP A 58 -12.50 -11.54 7.84
CA ASP A 58 -13.74 -10.80 8.10
C ASP A 58 -14.44 -10.44 6.77
N PRO A 59 -15.73 -10.17 6.77
CA PRO A 59 -16.47 -9.77 5.60
C PRO A 59 -15.86 -8.52 4.92
N LEU A 60 -15.90 -8.48 3.59
CA LEU A 60 -15.29 -7.40 2.81
C LEU A 60 -15.74 -5.98 3.24
N PRO A 61 -17.02 -5.72 3.61
CA PRO A 61 -17.41 -4.42 4.13
C PRO A 61 -16.66 -4.02 5.41
N GLU A 62 -16.41 -4.94 6.33
CA GLU A 62 -15.65 -4.68 7.56
C GLU A 62 -14.18 -4.39 7.25
N LEU A 63 -13.57 -5.18 6.35
CA LEU A 63 -12.21 -4.94 5.87
C LEU A 63 -12.09 -3.57 5.20
N THR A 64 -13.10 -3.15 4.43
CA THR A 64 -13.11 -1.84 3.76
C THR A 64 -13.19 -0.69 4.77
N ILE A 65 -14.04 -0.80 5.79
CA ILE A 65 -14.12 0.21 6.86
C ILE A 65 -12.78 0.31 7.59
N ARG A 66 -12.15 -0.83 7.88
CA ARG A 66 -10.82 -0.89 8.52
C ARG A 66 -9.76 -0.22 7.64
N ALA A 67 -9.74 -0.51 6.33
CA ALA A 67 -8.84 0.12 5.39
C ALA A 67 -8.98 1.65 5.36
N ILE A 68 -10.21 2.16 5.36
CA ILE A 68 -10.49 3.60 5.41
C ILE A 68 -9.93 4.24 6.69
N ASN A 69 -10.12 3.58 7.85
CA ASN A 69 -9.57 4.06 9.10
C ASN A 69 -8.04 4.05 9.11
N SER A 70 -7.41 2.99 8.60
CA SER A 70 -5.95 2.87 8.49
C SER A 70 -5.38 3.99 7.61
N MET A 71 -5.97 4.25 6.46
CA MET A 71 -5.56 5.35 5.56
C MET A 71 -5.58 6.72 6.27
N LYS A 72 -6.61 6.97 7.08
CA LYS A 72 -6.69 8.20 7.85
C LYS A 72 -5.58 8.27 8.91
N VAL A 73 -5.33 7.18 9.62
CA VAL A 73 -4.27 7.09 10.64
C VAL A 73 -2.91 7.32 9.98
N ASP A 74 -2.63 6.67 8.85
CA ASP A 74 -1.38 6.83 8.11
C ASP A 74 -1.16 8.29 7.69
N LEU A 75 -2.17 8.92 7.10
CA LEU A 75 -2.07 10.32 6.70
C LEU A 75 -1.84 11.27 7.89
N MET A 76 -2.54 11.04 9.01
CA MET A 76 -2.36 11.85 10.23
C MET A 76 -1.00 11.63 10.88
N ALA A 77 -0.35 10.49 10.64
CA ALA A 77 1.03 10.21 11.04
C ALA A 77 2.08 10.82 10.08
N GLY A 78 1.64 11.48 9.00
CA GLY A 78 2.52 12.12 8.02
C GLY A 78 2.84 11.25 6.80
N VAL A 79 2.26 10.06 6.66
CA VAL A 79 2.41 9.21 5.47
C VAL A 79 1.52 9.76 4.36
N THR A 80 2.11 10.36 3.34
CA THR A 80 1.39 10.98 2.21
C THR A 80 1.34 10.09 0.98
N THR A 81 2.16 9.05 0.93
CA THR A 81 2.15 8.02 -0.13
C THR A 81 2.35 6.66 0.50
N SER A 82 1.55 5.68 0.09
CA SER A 82 1.63 4.31 0.58
C SER A 82 1.61 3.30 -0.56
N ARG A 83 2.52 2.33 -0.50
CA ARG A 83 2.55 1.18 -1.40
C ARG A 83 1.90 -0.02 -0.70
N CYS A 84 0.68 -0.36 -1.13
CA CYS A 84 -0.10 -1.46 -0.58
C CYS A 84 0.28 -2.77 -1.27
N LEU A 85 0.79 -3.72 -0.51
CA LEU A 85 1.34 -4.99 -1.02
C LEU A 85 0.38 -6.17 -0.89
N GLY A 86 -0.90 -5.90 -0.96
CA GLY A 86 -1.97 -6.89 -0.99
C GLY A 86 -3.08 -6.59 0.02
N ASP A 87 -4.28 -6.80 -0.43
CA ASP A 87 -5.51 -6.69 0.35
C ASP A 87 -6.56 -7.68 -0.18
N LYS A 88 -7.78 -7.64 0.36
CA LYS A 88 -8.87 -8.54 -0.04
C LYS A 88 -9.82 -7.86 -1.02
N GLY A 89 -10.35 -8.63 -1.97
CA GLY A 89 -11.49 -8.24 -2.80
C GLY A 89 -11.32 -6.95 -3.59
N PHE A 90 -10.09 -6.57 -3.96
CA PHE A 90 -9.78 -5.32 -4.67
C PHE A 90 -10.22 -4.04 -3.94
N LEU A 91 -10.35 -4.08 -2.59
CA LEU A 91 -10.76 -2.92 -1.81
C LEU A 91 -9.78 -1.74 -1.94
N ASP A 92 -8.49 -2.03 -2.12
CA ASP A 92 -7.43 -1.04 -2.30
C ASP A 92 -7.60 -0.23 -3.60
N ILE A 93 -8.14 -0.82 -4.67
CA ILE A 93 -8.53 -0.10 -5.90
C ILE A 93 -9.63 0.93 -5.60
N ALA A 94 -10.64 0.53 -4.83
CA ALA A 94 -11.72 1.44 -4.44
C ALA A 94 -11.19 2.58 -3.56
N CYS A 95 -10.35 2.26 -2.58
CA CYS A 95 -9.68 3.22 -1.71
C CYS A 95 -8.80 4.20 -2.52
N ARG A 96 -7.98 3.70 -3.46
CA ARG A 96 -7.14 4.54 -4.34
C ARG A 96 -7.98 5.51 -5.17
N LYS A 97 -9.05 5.02 -5.80
CA LYS A 97 -9.95 5.87 -6.60
C LYS A 97 -10.61 6.94 -5.73
N ALA A 98 -11.10 6.58 -4.56
CA ALA A 98 -11.76 7.52 -3.66
C ALA A 98 -10.78 8.57 -3.10
N SER A 99 -9.56 8.18 -2.73
CA SER A 99 -8.51 9.11 -2.29
C SER A 99 -8.08 10.05 -3.43
N ALA A 100 -7.86 9.53 -4.64
CA ALA A 100 -7.49 10.34 -5.80
C ALA A 100 -8.59 11.34 -6.21
N ALA A 101 -9.86 10.99 -6.00
CA ALA A 101 -11.00 11.88 -6.24
C ALA A 101 -11.27 12.87 -5.09
N GLY A 102 -10.51 12.78 -3.98
CA GLY A 102 -10.73 13.62 -2.80
C GLY A 102 -12.01 13.30 -2.01
N THR A 103 -12.68 12.20 -2.31
CA THR A 103 -13.90 11.76 -1.59
C THR A 103 -13.57 10.96 -0.32
N LEU A 104 -12.33 10.52 -0.19
CA LEU A 104 -11.79 9.83 0.97
C LEU A 104 -10.46 10.45 1.39
N LEU A 105 -10.35 10.81 2.67
CA LEU A 105 -9.10 11.32 3.23
C LEU A 105 -8.10 10.17 3.43
N GLY A 106 -6.95 10.26 2.78
CA GLY A 106 -5.90 9.25 2.86
C GLY A 106 -4.68 9.59 2.01
N PRO A 107 -3.61 8.80 2.10
CA PRO A 107 -2.42 8.96 1.28
C PRO A 107 -2.71 8.65 -0.19
N ARG A 108 -1.82 9.07 -1.06
CA ARG A 108 -1.74 8.55 -2.42
C ARG A 108 -1.35 7.07 -2.36
N LEU A 109 -2.11 6.21 -3.05
CA LEU A 109 -1.91 4.76 -3.01
C LEU A 109 -1.33 4.23 -4.32
N LEU A 110 -0.33 3.35 -4.20
CA LEU A 110 0.10 2.39 -5.21
C LEU A 110 -0.34 1.01 -4.72
N VAL A 111 -1.07 0.25 -5.53
CA VAL A 111 -1.78 -0.93 -5.06
C VAL A 111 -1.41 -2.19 -5.82
N ALA A 112 -1.21 -3.28 -5.07
CA ALA A 112 -0.95 -4.61 -5.61
C ALA A 112 -2.22 -5.47 -5.73
N THR A 113 -3.33 -5.00 -5.19
CA THR A 113 -4.60 -5.71 -5.14
C THR A 113 -4.52 -7.02 -4.36
N ARG A 114 -4.84 -8.17 -4.97
CA ARG A 114 -4.77 -9.48 -4.31
C ARG A 114 -3.34 -10.01 -4.37
N GLY A 115 -2.67 -10.02 -3.22
CA GLY A 115 -1.35 -10.63 -3.12
C GLY A 115 -1.41 -12.14 -3.45
N ILE A 116 -0.43 -12.63 -4.19
CA ILE A 116 -0.33 -14.02 -4.64
C ILE A 116 0.51 -14.80 -3.63
N ARG A 117 -0.08 -15.81 -2.98
CA ARG A 117 0.62 -16.70 -2.06
C ARG A 117 0.39 -18.17 -2.40
N ALA A 118 1.33 -19.03 -2.03
CA ALA A 118 1.10 -20.46 -2.14
C ALA A 118 -0.03 -20.91 -1.20
N PRO A 119 -0.79 -21.97 -1.52
CA PRO A 119 -1.91 -22.44 -0.68
C PRO A 119 -1.54 -22.70 0.79
N HIS A 120 -0.33 -23.16 1.04
CA HIS A 120 0.23 -23.43 2.38
C HIS A 120 1.23 -22.37 2.83
N GLY A 121 1.40 -21.28 2.06
CA GLY A 121 2.44 -20.28 2.27
C GLY A 121 2.06 -19.14 3.21
N HIS A 122 3.04 -18.29 3.44
CA HIS A 122 2.91 -17.04 4.18
C HIS A 122 2.05 -16.02 3.43
N GLY A 123 1.52 -15.01 4.14
CA GLY A 123 0.78 -13.90 3.56
C GLY A 123 -0.74 -14.04 3.64
N PHE A 124 -1.30 -14.02 4.85
CA PHE A 124 -2.76 -14.15 5.06
C PHE A 124 -3.58 -13.05 4.37
N VAL A 125 -2.98 -11.91 4.07
CA VAL A 125 -3.58 -10.82 3.27
C VAL A 125 -3.75 -11.21 1.80
N GLY A 126 -2.97 -12.20 1.32
CA GLY A 126 -3.03 -12.70 -0.06
C GLY A 126 -4.07 -13.80 -0.27
N TYR A 127 -4.17 -14.22 -1.52
CA TYR A 127 -5.00 -15.33 -1.97
C TYR A 127 -4.14 -16.51 -2.41
N PRO A 128 -4.60 -17.77 -2.16
CA PRO A 128 -3.84 -18.95 -2.50
C PRO A 128 -3.91 -19.24 -4.01
N PHE A 129 -2.74 -19.33 -4.65
CA PHE A 129 -2.56 -19.76 -6.01
C PHE A 129 -1.37 -20.73 -6.08
N GLY A 130 -1.45 -21.76 -6.88
CA GLY A 130 -0.39 -22.74 -7.07
C GLY A 130 -0.34 -23.24 -8.51
N GLY A 131 0.87 -23.48 -9.00
CA GLY A 131 1.12 -23.84 -10.39
C GLY A 131 1.14 -22.63 -11.34
N VAL A 132 1.92 -22.75 -12.39
CA VAL A 132 2.21 -21.68 -13.36
C VAL A 132 0.94 -21.01 -13.91
N GLU A 133 -0.05 -21.80 -14.31
CA GLU A 133 -1.25 -21.25 -14.96
C GLU A 133 -2.13 -20.45 -14.00
N GLN A 134 -2.27 -20.90 -12.74
CA GLN A 134 -3.04 -20.13 -11.76
C GLN A 134 -2.34 -18.82 -11.42
N ILE A 135 -1.01 -18.83 -11.33
CA ILE A 135 -0.23 -17.62 -11.04
C ILE A 135 -0.36 -16.61 -12.18
N ARG A 136 -0.23 -17.05 -13.43
CA ARG A 136 -0.45 -16.19 -14.60
C ARG A 136 -1.85 -15.59 -14.63
N SER A 137 -2.87 -16.43 -14.39
CA SER A 137 -4.25 -15.94 -14.31
C SER A 137 -4.42 -14.88 -13.23
N ALA A 138 -3.84 -15.10 -12.04
CA ALA A 138 -3.91 -14.14 -10.94
C ALA A 138 -3.22 -12.81 -11.25
N VAL A 139 -2.06 -12.85 -11.94
CA VAL A 139 -1.37 -11.65 -12.40
C VAL A 139 -2.25 -10.87 -13.37
N ARG A 140 -2.80 -11.53 -14.40
CA ARG A 140 -3.69 -10.92 -15.41
C ARG A 140 -4.92 -10.28 -14.77
N GLU A 141 -5.58 -10.99 -13.84
CA GLU A 141 -6.74 -10.48 -13.14
C GLU A 141 -6.41 -9.22 -12.30
N ASN A 142 -5.27 -9.22 -11.61
CA ASN A 142 -4.82 -8.07 -10.84
C ASN A 142 -4.52 -6.86 -11.76
N LEU A 143 -3.81 -7.08 -12.86
CA LEU A 143 -3.52 -6.03 -13.84
C LEU A 143 -4.81 -5.50 -14.49
N GLN A 144 -5.73 -6.38 -14.86
CA GLN A 144 -7.04 -6.00 -15.41
C GLN A 144 -7.87 -5.18 -14.41
N ALA A 145 -7.78 -5.48 -13.12
CA ALA A 145 -8.42 -4.70 -12.06
C ALA A 145 -7.77 -3.31 -11.88
N GLY A 146 -6.56 -3.12 -12.38
CA GLY A 146 -5.81 -1.87 -12.33
C GLY A 146 -4.74 -1.83 -11.25
N ALA A 147 -4.11 -2.95 -10.91
CA ALA A 147 -2.94 -2.99 -10.04
C ALA A 147 -1.78 -2.16 -10.61
N ASP A 148 -1.05 -1.46 -9.75
CA ASP A 148 0.17 -0.74 -10.10
C ASP A 148 1.40 -1.65 -10.06
N LEU A 149 1.30 -2.75 -9.31
CA LEU A 149 2.36 -3.74 -9.09
C LEU A 149 1.74 -5.09 -8.72
N ILE A 150 2.57 -6.13 -8.75
CA ILE A 150 2.19 -7.48 -8.32
C ILE A 150 2.98 -7.84 -7.06
N THR A 151 2.31 -8.39 -6.05
CA THR A 151 2.94 -8.94 -4.86
C THR A 151 2.88 -10.46 -4.88
N LEU A 152 4.05 -11.09 -4.75
CA LEU A 152 4.22 -12.53 -4.66
C LEU A 152 4.90 -12.89 -3.34
N TYR A 153 4.24 -13.66 -2.49
CA TYR A 153 4.80 -14.14 -1.20
C TYR A 153 5.55 -15.46 -1.44
N THR A 154 6.86 -15.33 -1.69
CA THR A 154 7.69 -16.47 -2.11
C THR A 154 8.28 -17.26 -0.96
N THR A 155 8.49 -16.60 0.19
CA THR A 155 9.14 -17.20 1.35
C THR A 155 8.43 -16.82 2.64
N GLY A 156 8.71 -17.55 3.70
CA GLY A 156 8.24 -17.23 5.04
C GLY A 156 8.81 -18.19 6.07
N THR A 157 8.51 -17.94 7.32
CA THR A 157 8.85 -18.85 8.42
C THR A 157 7.59 -19.48 8.98
N LEU A 158 7.64 -20.76 9.28
CA LEU A 158 6.60 -21.38 10.10
C LEU A 158 6.73 -20.88 11.54
N ARG A 159 5.59 -20.63 12.17
CA ARG A 159 5.53 -20.20 13.57
C ARG A 159 6.30 -21.19 14.46
N GLY A 160 7.27 -20.68 15.21
CA GLY A 160 8.10 -21.52 16.10
C GLY A 160 9.33 -22.16 15.46
N THR A 161 9.61 -21.90 14.18
CA THR A 161 10.83 -22.36 13.52
C THR A 161 11.72 -21.18 13.14
N ARG A 162 13.03 -21.42 13.01
CA ARG A 162 13.98 -20.44 12.43
C ARG A 162 14.24 -20.68 10.94
N GLN A 163 13.58 -21.68 10.36
CA GLN A 163 13.82 -22.08 8.99
C GLN A 163 12.94 -21.22 8.05
N THR A 164 13.58 -20.54 7.12
CA THR A 164 12.90 -19.89 6.00
C THR A 164 12.51 -20.97 4.98
N LEU A 165 11.24 -21.00 4.61
CA LEU A 165 10.71 -21.93 3.63
C LEU A 165 10.47 -21.19 2.32
N HIS A 166 10.75 -21.86 1.20
CA HIS A 166 10.37 -21.43 -0.12
C HIS A 166 9.04 -22.08 -0.49
N PHE A 167 8.06 -21.27 -0.87
CA PHE A 167 6.71 -21.74 -1.13
C PHE A 167 6.38 -21.87 -2.61
N TYR A 168 7.22 -21.29 -3.48
CA TYR A 168 7.10 -21.36 -4.91
C TYR A 168 8.38 -21.91 -5.54
N SER A 169 8.21 -22.63 -6.64
CA SER A 169 9.33 -23.03 -7.50
C SER A 169 9.86 -21.84 -8.30
N SER A 170 11.06 -21.95 -8.82
CA SER A 170 11.62 -20.93 -9.71
C SER A 170 10.78 -20.72 -10.97
N GLU A 171 10.16 -21.78 -11.49
CA GLU A 171 9.29 -21.73 -12.66
C GLU A 171 8.01 -20.93 -12.39
N GLU A 172 7.40 -21.10 -11.21
CA GLU A 172 6.23 -20.34 -10.79
C GLU A 172 6.55 -18.86 -10.60
N ILE A 173 7.71 -18.55 -10.01
CA ILE A 173 8.16 -17.15 -9.84
C ILE A 173 8.43 -16.52 -11.22
N GLN A 174 9.13 -17.23 -12.12
CA GLN A 174 9.39 -16.76 -13.48
C GLN A 174 8.11 -16.51 -14.26
N ALA A 175 7.10 -17.37 -14.08
CA ALA A 175 5.80 -17.19 -14.71
C ALA A 175 5.11 -15.91 -14.26
N ALA A 176 5.19 -15.55 -12.96
CA ALA A 176 4.64 -14.30 -12.44
C ALA A 176 5.36 -13.05 -12.97
N VAL A 177 6.68 -13.15 -13.14
CA VAL A 177 7.52 -12.03 -13.61
C VAL A 177 7.40 -11.81 -15.11
N ALA A 178 7.22 -12.89 -15.88
CA ALA A 178 7.13 -12.82 -17.33
C ALA A 178 5.75 -12.34 -17.83
N GLU A 179 4.70 -12.42 -16.99
CA GLU A 179 3.35 -12.00 -17.33
C GLU A 179 3.18 -10.50 -17.13
#